data_96d136e59cce864b911340b6a31a96c8
#
_entry.id   96d136e59cce864b911340b6a31a96c8
#
_cell.length_a   1.000
_cell.length_b   1.000
_cell.length_c   1.000
_cell.angle_alpha   90.00
_cell.angle_beta   90.00
_cell.angle_gamma   90.00
#
_symmetry.space_group_name_H-M   'P 1'
#
loop_
_entity.id
_entity.type
_entity.pdbx_description
1 polymer ?
#
loop_
_entity_poly.entity_id
_entity_poly.type
_entity_poly.pdbx_seq_one_letter_code
_entity_poly.pdbx_strand_id
1 'polypeptide(L)'
;AMGDKEVYLRMGYAYRASRVENHAKKAFDAFKKAAKYKLPEADAALGLCYESGLGAEADISKAVKYYKKAAEKGNAFAMAHYGCALANGEGVRKNEKSAMEWLIKAAMKGDEGAILILKEDYDYTLK
;
A
#
# COMPACT_ATOMS: atom_id res chain seq x y z
N ALA A 1 22.21 8.07 -7.87
CA ALA A 1 21.86 7.79 -9.28
C ALA A 1 20.42 7.32 -9.39
N MET A 2 19.78 7.60 -10.51
CA MET A 2 18.39 7.18 -10.74
C MET A 2 18.19 5.68 -10.67
N GLY A 3 19.20 4.89 -11.12
CA GLY A 3 19.13 3.44 -11.06
C GLY A 3 19.11 2.85 -9.66
N ASP A 4 19.64 3.56 -8.67
CA ASP A 4 19.77 3.05 -7.30
C ASP A 4 18.40 2.87 -6.63
N LYS A 5 17.47 3.79 -6.84
CA LYS A 5 16.14 3.72 -6.21
C LYS A 5 15.35 2.52 -6.71
N GLU A 6 15.46 2.19 -7.99
CA GLU A 6 14.80 1.01 -8.55
C GLU A 6 15.45 -0.28 -8.09
N VAL A 7 16.78 -0.28 -7.94
CA VAL A 7 17.52 -1.44 -7.43
C VAL A 7 17.06 -1.79 -6.02
N TYR A 8 16.94 -0.81 -5.13
CA TYR A 8 16.48 -1.06 -3.76
C TYR A 8 15.05 -1.59 -3.74
N LEU A 9 14.19 -1.06 -4.59
CA LEU A 9 12.80 -1.54 -4.67
C LEU A 9 12.77 -3.00 -5.16
N ARG A 10 13.53 -3.34 -6.19
CA ARG A 10 13.63 -4.72 -6.71
C ARG A 10 14.20 -5.67 -5.68
N MET A 11 15.21 -5.24 -4.94
CA MET A 11 15.80 -6.05 -3.86
C MET A 11 14.76 -6.36 -2.79
N GLY A 12 13.94 -5.37 -2.42
CA GLY A 12 12.87 -5.56 -1.46
C GLY A 12 11.87 -6.62 -1.91
N TYR A 13 11.43 -6.55 -3.15
CA TYR A 13 10.49 -7.54 -3.69
C TYR A 13 11.13 -8.92 -3.80
N ALA A 14 12.39 -9.00 -4.19
CA ALA A 14 13.12 -10.28 -4.28
C ALA A 14 13.23 -10.92 -2.89
N TYR A 15 13.60 -10.17 -1.88
CA TYR A 15 13.71 -10.68 -0.52
C TYR A 15 12.35 -11.09 0.03
N ARG A 16 11.31 -10.31 -0.27
CA ARG A 16 9.94 -10.63 0.17
C ARG A 16 9.46 -11.95 -0.42
N ALA A 17 9.79 -12.23 -1.67
CA ALA A 17 9.39 -13.46 -2.36
C ALA A 17 10.19 -14.68 -1.89
N SER A 18 11.35 -14.48 -1.29
CA SER A 18 12.21 -15.56 -0.82
C SER A 18 11.71 -16.16 0.48
N ARG A 19 11.90 -17.46 0.64
CA ARG A 19 11.55 -18.19 1.86
C ARG A 19 12.75 -18.39 2.79
N VAL A 20 13.89 -17.78 2.44
CA VAL A 20 15.10 -17.92 3.25
C VAL A 20 15.03 -17.03 4.49
N GLU A 21 15.57 -17.56 5.59
CA GLU A 21 15.62 -16.87 6.88
C GLU A 21 16.23 -15.47 6.76
N ASN A 22 15.68 -14.50 7.48
CA ASN A 22 16.07 -13.08 7.50
C ASN A 22 15.75 -12.28 6.23
N HIS A 23 15.18 -12.90 5.21
CA HIS A 23 14.83 -12.17 3.99
C HIS A 23 13.71 -11.14 4.21
N ALA A 24 12.81 -11.39 5.17
CA ALA A 24 11.77 -10.44 5.53
C ALA A 24 12.35 -9.10 5.98
N LYS A 25 13.36 -9.15 6.86
CA LYS A 25 14.01 -7.92 7.34
C LYS A 25 14.79 -7.23 6.22
N LYS A 26 15.45 -8.00 5.37
CA LYS A 26 16.17 -7.43 4.23
C LYS A 26 15.22 -6.76 3.25
N ALA A 27 14.05 -7.36 3.01
CA ALA A 27 13.02 -6.75 2.17
C ALA A 27 12.55 -5.43 2.76
N PHE A 28 12.24 -5.41 4.04
CA PHE A 28 11.82 -4.20 4.75
C PHE A 28 12.88 -3.09 4.65
N ASP A 29 14.14 -3.41 4.91
CA ASP A 29 15.23 -2.45 4.82
C ASP A 29 15.41 -1.90 3.41
N ALA A 30 15.26 -2.75 2.40
CA ALA A 30 15.35 -2.34 1.00
C ALA A 30 14.19 -1.39 0.63
N PHE A 31 12.97 -1.68 1.08
CA PHE A 31 11.83 -0.78 0.85
C PHE A 31 12.02 0.55 1.56
N LYS A 32 12.60 0.56 2.76
CA LYS A 32 12.91 1.81 3.47
C LYS A 32 13.90 2.66 2.69
N LYS A 33 14.92 2.03 2.10
CA LYS A 33 15.89 2.75 1.26
C LYS A 33 15.23 3.30 0.01
N ALA A 34 14.38 2.51 -0.65
CA ALA A 34 13.63 2.95 -1.82
C ALA A 34 12.70 4.12 -1.50
N ALA A 35 12.08 4.10 -0.32
CA ALA A 35 11.17 5.16 0.12
C ALA A 35 11.86 6.52 0.27
N LYS A 36 13.16 6.54 0.55
CA LYS A 36 13.95 7.79 0.61
C LYS A 36 13.97 8.52 -0.72
N TYR A 37 13.74 7.82 -1.81
CA TYR A 37 13.65 8.40 -3.15
C TYR A 37 12.21 8.80 -3.51
N LYS A 38 11.30 8.79 -2.53
CA LYS A 38 9.90 9.20 -2.67
C LYS A 38 9.09 8.41 -3.71
N LEU A 39 9.44 7.14 -3.90
CA LEU A 39 8.69 6.25 -4.79
C LEU A 39 7.40 5.81 -4.10
N PRO A 40 6.22 6.04 -4.71
CA PRO A 40 4.96 5.60 -4.11
C PRO A 40 4.87 4.09 -3.94
N GLU A 41 5.49 3.31 -4.82
CA GLU A 41 5.55 1.85 -4.71
C GLU A 41 6.28 1.41 -3.44
N ALA A 42 7.31 2.15 -3.03
CA ALA A 42 8.05 1.85 -1.81
C ALA A 42 7.21 2.13 -0.56
N ASP A 43 6.46 3.23 -0.55
CA ASP A 43 5.54 3.54 0.55
C ASP A 43 4.44 2.48 0.65
N ALA A 44 3.90 2.05 -0.49
CA ALA A 44 2.89 0.97 -0.51
C ALA A 44 3.47 -0.34 0.02
N ALA A 45 4.71 -0.68 -0.37
CA ALA A 45 5.39 -1.87 0.11
C ALA A 45 5.64 -1.83 1.62
N LEU A 46 6.03 -0.67 2.15
CA LEU A 46 6.18 -0.49 3.60
C LEU A 46 4.85 -0.65 4.32
N GLY A 47 3.77 -0.15 3.73
CA GLY A 47 2.42 -0.37 4.25
C GLY A 47 2.13 -1.85 4.40
N LEU A 48 2.42 -2.64 3.38
CA LEU A 48 2.26 -4.10 3.43
C LEU A 48 3.12 -4.73 4.51
N CYS A 49 4.36 -4.27 4.67
CA CYS A 49 5.27 -4.80 5.69
C CYS A 49 4.71 -4.58 7.09
N TYR A 50 4.20 -3.41 7.39
CA TYR A 50 3.61 -3.12 8.69
C TYR A 50 2.27 -3.82 8.90
N GLU A 51 1.49 -3.99 7.83
CA GLU A 51 0.21 -4.70 7.92
C GLU A 51 0.42 -6.18 8.25
N SER A 52 1.39 -6.82 7.60
CA SER A 52 1.64 -8.26 7.72
C SER A 52 2.71 -8.62 8.74
N GLY A 53 3.44 -7.66 9.27
CA GLY A 53 4.56 -7.94 10.17
C GLY A 53 5.78 -8.46 9.45
N LEU A 54 5.98 -8.07 8.20
CA LEU A 54 7.11 -8.51 7.38
C LEU A 54 8.34 -7.63 7.64
N GLY A 55 9.31 -8.16 8.36
CA GLY A 55 10.56 -7.46 8.66
C GLY A 55 10.45 -6.36 9.70
N ALA A 56 9.28 -6.12 10.25
CA ALA A 56 9.01 -5.18 11.31
C ALA A 56 7.81 -5.69 12.10
N GLU A 57 7.64 -5.22 13.32
CA GLU A 57 6.47 -5.58 14.11
C GLU A 57 5.21 -5.05 13.43
N ALA A 58 4.17 -5.88 13.33
CA ALA A 58 2.92 -5.50 12.72
C ALA A 58 2.30 -4.29 13.44
N ASP A 59 1.91 -3.29 12.68
CA ASP A 59 1.33 -2.05 13.20
C ASP A 59 0.40 -1.47 12.14
N ILE A 60 -0.89 -1.68 12.29
CA ILE A 60 -1.86 -1.24 11.29
C ILE A 60 -1.92 0.29 11.15
N SER A 61 -1.70 1.03 12.24
CA SER A 61 -1.67 2.49 12.17
C SER A 61 -0.53 3.00 11.30
N LYS A 62 0.65 2.40 11.42
CA LYS A 62 1.79 2.73 10.57
C LYS A 62 1.54 2.30 9.13
N ALA A 63 0.96 1.11 8.95
CA ALA A 63 0.62 0.63 7.60
C ALA A 63 -0.28 1.63 6.89
N VAL A 64 -1.32 2.10 7.55
CA VAL A 64 -2.26 3.06 6.96
C VAL A 64 -1.58 4.39 6.64
N LYS A 65 -0.66 4.86 7.48
CA LYS A 65 0.10 6.09 7.19
C LYS A 65 0.91 5.96 5.90
N TYR A 66 1.55 4.82 5.68
CA TYR A 66 2.30 4.57 4.46
C TYR A 66 1.40 4.42 3.24
N TYR A 67 0.26 3.75 3.40
CA TYR A 67 -0.74 3.67 2.31
C TYR A 67 -1.25 5.06 1.93
N LYS A 68 -1.52 5.90 2.93
CA LYS A 68 -1.97 7.27 2.67
C LYS A 68 -0.92 8.05 1.87
N LYS A 69 0.35 7.96 2.25
CA LYS A 69 1.44 8.61 1.51
C LYS A 69 1.48 8.16 0.06
N ALA A 70 1.44 6.85 -0.16
CA ALA A 70 1.47 6.30 -1.51
C ALA A 70 0.22 6.68 -2.31
N ALA A 71 -0.94 6.67 -1.66
CA ALA A 71 -2.20 7.06 -2.29
C ALA A 71 -2.18 8.52 -2.73
N GLU A 72 -1.65 9.41 -1.90
CA GLU A 72 -1.53 10.83 -2.23
C GLU A 72 -0.58 11.06 -3.40
N LYS A 73 0.36 10.15 -3.63
CA LYS A 73 1.28 10.18 -4.76
C LYS A 73 0.74 9.47 -6.00
N GLY A 74 -0.48 8.96 -5.94
CA GLY A 74 -1.16 8.37 -7.08
C GLY A 74 -1.07 6.85 -7.23
N ASN A 75 -0.58 6.14 -6.23
CA ASN A 75 -0.49 4.68 -6.27
C ASN A 75 -1.88 4.06 -6.08
N ALA A 76 -2.39 3.39 -7.11
CA ALA A 76 -3.74 2.83 -7.12
C ALA A 76 -3.95 1.74 -6.06
N PHE A 77 -2.97 0.87 -5.88
CA PHE A 77 -3.01 -0.17 -4.85
C PHE A 77 -3.18 0.45 -3.45
N ALA A 78 -2.38 1.47 -3.16
CA ALA A 78 -2.44 2.16 -1.88
C ALA A 78 -3.76 2.92 -1.70
N MET A 79 -4.29 3.51 -2.77
CA MET A 79 -5.61 4.16 -2.74
C MET A 79 -6.69 3.19 -2.31
N ALA A 80 -6.67 1.97 -2.86
CA ALA A 80 -7.64 0.93 -2.50
C ALA A 80 -7.48 0.51 -1.03
N HIS A 81 -6.26 0.30 -0.58
CA HIS A 81 -5.98 -0.11 0.80
C HIS A 81 -6.34 0.99 1.80
N TYR A 82 -6.00 2.24 1.48
CA TYR A 82 -6.37 3.37 2.32
C TYR A 82 -7.88 3.55 2.37
N GLY A 83 -8.55 3.40 1.23
CA GLY A 83 -10.01 3.44 1.17
C GLY A 83 -10.65 2.37 2.05
N CYS A 84 -10.15 1.14 1.99
CA CYS A 84 -10.65 0.05 2.84
C CYS A 84 -10.44 0.34 4.33
N ALA A 85 -9.27 0.88 4.68
CA ALA A 85 -8.98 1.26 6.07
C ALA A 85 -9.96 2.31 6.58
N LEU A 86 -10.25 3.32 5.76
CA LEU A 86 -11.24 4.35 6.10
C LEU A 86 -12.65 3.77 6.23
N ALA A 87 -13.02 2.84 5.36
CA ALA A 87 -14.34 2.20 5.40
C ALA A 87 -14.54 1.38 6.68
N ASN A 88 -13.49 0.72 7.14
CA ASN A 88 -13.57 -0.18 8.30
C ASN A 88 -13.13 0.46 9.60
N GLY A 89 -12.48 1.62 9.54
CA GLY A 89 -11.92 2.27 10.72
C GLY A 89 -10.73 1.51 11.30
N GLU A 90 -9.92 0.88 10.44
CA GLU A 90 -8.73 0.14 10.86
C GLU A 90 -7.49 1.01 10.76
N GLY A 91 -6.84 1.26 11.89
CA GLY A 91 -5.63 2.07 11.93
C GLY A 91 -5.84 3.55 11.63
N VAL A 92 -7.08 3.97 11.41
CA VAL A 92 -7.47 5.33 11.08
C VAL A 92 -8.95 5.48 11.45
N ARG A 93 -9.38 6.70 11.73
CA ARG A 93 -10.78 6.97 12.05
C ARG A 93 -11.67 6.65 10.85
N LYS A 94 -12.75 5.91 11.10
CA LYS A 94 -13.71 5.53 10.08
C LYS A 94 -14.29 6.76 9.39
N ASN A 95 -14.32 6.73 8.06
CA ASN A 95 -14.88 7.79 7.24
C ASN A 95 -15.34 7.21 5.90
N GLU A 96 -16.62 6.82 5.83
CA GLU A 96 -17.14 6.15 4.63
C GLU A 96 -17.17 7.04 3.39
N LYS A 97 -17.36 8.33 3.56
CA LYS A 97 -17.36 9.28 2.44
C LYS A 97 -15.98 9.33 1.78
N SER A 98 -14.93 9.51 2.59
CA SER A 98 -13.56 9.51 2.10
C SER A 98 -13.15 8.16 1.55
N ALA A 99 -13.60 7.07 2.18
CA ALA A 99 -13.35 5.71 1.70
C ALA A 99 -13.84 5.54 0.27
N MET A 100 -15.07 5.94 0.02
CA MET A 100 -15.66 5.83 -1.32
C MET A 100 -14.90 6.67 -2.34
N GLU A 101 -14.52 7.90 -1.96
CA GLU A 101 -13.73 8.77 -2.85
C GLU A 101 -12.40 8.12 -3.26
N TRP A 102 -11.68 7.53 -2.30
CA TRP A 102 -10.41 6.85 -2.60
C TRP A 102 -10.60 5.58 -3.41
N LEU A 103 -11.65 4.81 -3.11
CA LEU A 103 -11.96 3.60 -3.86
C LEU A 103 -12.32 3.92 -5.32
N ILE A 104 -13.08 5.00 -5.54
CA ILE A 104 -13.40 5.45 -6.90
C ILE A 104 -12.12 5.85 -7.64
N LYS A 105 -11.25 6.61 -7.00
CA LYS A 105 -9.96 7.00 -7.61
C LYS A 105 -9.11 5.78 -7.99
N ALA A 106 -9.04 4.79 -7.10
CA ALA A 106 -8.31 3.56 -7.36
C ALA A 106 -8.92 2.80 -8.54
N ALA A 107 -10.24 2.69 -8.57
CA ALA A 107 -10.95 2.00 -9.63
C ALA A 107 -10.76 2.70 -10.97
N MET A 108 -10.75 4.03 -10.98
CA MET A 108 -10.50 4.82 -12.19
C MET A 108 -9.10 4.60 -12.75
N LYS A 109 -8.15 4.21 -11.90
CA LYS A 109 -6.80 3.84 -12.32
C LYS A 109 -6.68 2.36 -12.69
N GLY A 110 -7.78 1.62 -12.61
CA GLY A 110 -7.82 0.22 -13.01
C GLY A 110 -7.56 -0.79 -11.90
N ASP A 111 -7.58 -0.36 -10.63
CA ASP A 111 -7.41 -1.30 -9.53
C ASP A 111 -8.61 -2.24 -9.45
N GLU A 112 -8.38 -3.52 -9.74
CA GLU A 112 -9.44 -4.52 -9.81
C GLU A 112 -10.13 -4.74 -8.47
N GLY A 113 -9.34 -4.70 -7.37
CA GLY A 113 -9.88 -4.84 -6.02
C GLY A 113 -10.87 -3.73 -5.68
N ALA A 114 -10.52 -2.48 -6.02
CA ALA A 114 -11.41 -1.34 -5.78
C ALA A 114 -12.69 -1.44 -6.62
N ILE A 115 -12.56 -1.84 -7.88
CA ILE A 115 -13.70 -2.02 -8.77
C ILE A 115 -14.68 -3.04 -8.17
N LEU A 116 -14.14 -4.16 -7.69
CA LEU A 116 -14.93 -5.23 -7.10
C LEU A 116 -15.61 -4.79 -5.80
N ILE A 117 -14.88 -4.11 -4.92
CA ILE A 117 -15.43 -3.59 -3.66
C ILE A 117 -16.57 -2.62 -3.92
N LEU A 118 -16.38 -1.68 -4.85
CA LEU A 118 -17.42 -0.71 -5.20
C LEU A 118 -18.68 -1.40 -5.71
N LYS A 119 -18.50 -2.41 -6.55
CA LYS A 119 -19.63 -3.16 -7.11
C LYS A 119 -20.37 -3.96 -6.05
N GLU A 120 -19.65 -4.71 -5.22
CA GLU A 120 -20.25 -5.63 -4.24
C GLU A 120 -20.73 -4.93 -2.98
N ASP A 121 -19.92 -4.02 -2.42
CA ASP A 121 -20.22 -3.41 -1.13
C ASP A 121 -21.00 -2.11 -1.23
N TYR A 122 -20.86 -1.39 -2.33
CA TYR A 122 -21.48 -0.07 -2.51
C TYR A 122 -22.46 0.00 -3.69
N ASP A 123 -22.65 -1.10 -4.38
CA ASP A 123 -23.52 -1.16 -5.58
C ASP A 123 -23.19 -0.04 -6.57
N TYR A 124 -21.91 0.25 -6.74
CA TYR A 124 -21.41 1.32 -7.59
C TYR A 124 -20.63 0.74 -8.77
N THR A 125 -20.95 1.19 -9.98
CA THR A 125 -20.24 0.76 -11.18
C THR A 125 -19.71 1.98 -11.92
N LEU A 126 -18.45 1.91 -12.35
CA LEU A 126 -17.87 2.97 -13.18
C LEU A 126 -18.55 3.00 -14.54
N LYS A 127 -18.86 4.18 -15.00
CA LYS A 127 -19.44 4.36 -16.34
C LYS A 127 -18.39 4.84 -17.31
#